data_e1b1ee073ccc9c49e78770bb09d80fc2
#
_entry.id   e1b1ee073ccc9c49e78770bb09d80fc2
#
_cell.length_a   1.000
_cell.length_b   1.000
_cell.length_c   1.000
_cell.angle_alpha   90.00
_cell.angle_beta   90.00
_cell.angle_gamma   90.00
#
_symmetry.space_group_name_H-M   'P 1'
#
loop_
_entity.id
_entity.type
_entity.pdbx_description
1 polymer ?
#
loop_
_entity_poly.entity_id
_entity_poly.type
_entity_poly.pdbx_seq_one_letter_code
_entity_poly.pdbx_strand_id
1 'polypeptide(L)'
;MARARLAGVRDWAASAKLASAGKPGQRVIDAEWVQLNLARVHAKAEFLKLLNWRVAAGGSVGPADASVTKVFGTEFAVEAYRLLMEVLGAGAVVRSGSAGEVLAGRIERAHRAALILTFGGGTNEVQRDIIAAAALGLSIRRR
;
A
#
# COMPACT_ATOMS: atom_id res chain seq x y z
N MET A 1 -1.77 1.01 9.69
CA MET A 1 -2.19 -0.27 9.09
C MET A 1 -1.13 -0.91 8.20
N ALA A 2 -0.63 -0.25 7.17
CA ALA A 2 0.37 -0.82 6.23
C ALA A 2 1.68 -1.29 6.91
N ARG A 3 2.20 -0.52 7.88
CA ARG A 3 3.45 -0.86 8.61
C ARG A 3 3.40 -2.19 9.36
N ALA A 4 2.32 -2.48 10.08
CA ALA A 4 2.20 -3.75 10.81
C ALA A 4 2.15 -4.94 9.85
N ARG A 5 1.52 -4.76 8.68
CA ARG A 5 1.47 -5.79 7.64
C ARG A 5 2.79 -5.96 6.92
N LEU A 6 3.51 -4.86 6.65
CA LEU A 6 4.87 -4.89 6.13
C LEU A 6 5.80 -5.69 7.06
N ALA A 7 5.75 -5.43 8.37
CA ALA A 7 6.53 -6.18 9.36
C ALA A 7 6.21 -7.69 9.30
N GLY A 8 4.93 -8.04 9.31
CA GLY A 8 4.52 -9.45 9.25
C GLY A 8 4.98 -10.17 7.96
N VAL A 9 4.91 -9.50 6.81
CA VAL A 9 5.41 -10.07 5.54
C VAL A 9 6.93 -10.18 5.54
N ARG A 10 7.65 -9.18 6.05
CA ARG A 10 9.11 -9.22 6.20
C ARG A 10 9.55 -10.38 7.08
N ASP A 11 8.91 -10.53 8.24
CA ASP A 11 9.26 -11.57 9.20
C ASP A 11 8.97 -12.98 8.65
N TRP A 12 7.85 -13.12 7.91
CA TRP A 12 7.57 -14.34 7.15
C TRP A 12 8.63 -14.59 6.08
N ALA A 13 8.98 -13.61 5.27
CA ALA A 13 9.99 -13.74 4.20
C ALA A 13 11.39 -14.07 4.74
N ALA A 14 11.70 -13.65 5.97
CA ALA A 14 12.95 -14.00 6.66
C ALA A 14 13.00 -15.44 7.12
N SER A 15 11.85 -16.09 7.32
CA SER A 15 11.74 -17.48 7.77
C SER A 15 11.44 -18.45 6.62
N ALA A 16 10.74 -18.02 5.59
CA ALA A 16 10.31 -18.84 4.46
C ALA A 16 11.46 -19.10 3.49
N LYS A 17 11.52 -20.33 2.95
CA LYS A 17 12.47 -20.69 1.88
C LYS A 17 11.90 -20.36 0.51
N LEU A 18 12.75 -19.89 -0.38
CA LEU A 18 12.38 -19.62 -1.77
C LEU A 18 12.12 -20.95 -2.50
N ALA A 19 10.90 -21.08 -3.07
CA ALA A 19 10.44 -22.36 -3.66
C ALA A 19 11.00 -22.66 -5.06
N SER A 20 11.59 -21.68 -5.76
CA SER A 20 12.07 -21.87 -7.15
C SER A 20 13.44 -21.25 -7.41
N ALA A 21 14.23 -21.89 -8.28
CA ALA A 21 15.41 -21.38 -9.01
C ALA A 21 16.51 -20.64 -8.21
N GLY A 22 16.41 -20.57 -6.89
CA GLY A 22 17.44 -20.00 -6.03
C GLY A 22 18.48 -21.02 -5.60
N LYS A 23 19.52 -20.53 -4.92
CA LYS A 23 20.49 -21.43 -4.25
C LYS A 23 19.76 -22.27 -3.20
N PRO A 24 20.12 -23.55 -3.01
CA PRO A 24 19.52 -24.39 -1.97
C PRO A 24 19.54 -23.70 -0.60
N GLY A 25 18.37 -23.60 0.03
CA GLY A 25 18.22 -22.96 1.34
C GLY A 25 18.07 -21.44 1.35
N GLN A 26 18.05 -20.78 0.19
CA GLN A 26 17.83 -19.33 0.10
C GLN A 26 16.46 -18.96 0.67
N ARG A 27 16.44 -17.94 1.52
CA ARG A 27 15.19 -17.39 2.09
C ARG A 27 14.52 -16.46 1.08
N VAL A 28 13.22 -16.29 1.21
CA VAL A 28 12.45 -15.36 0.37
C VAL A 28 13.01 -13.93 0.48
N ILE A 29 13.38 -13.49 1.67
CA ILE A 29 13.93 -12.14 1.91
C ILE A 29 15.30 -11.90 1.24
N ASP A 30 16.04 -12.95 0.90
CA ASP A 30 17.37 -12.83 0.28
C ASP A 30 17.27 -12.54 -1.22
N ALA A 31 16.08 -12.61 -1.82
CA ALA A 31 15.86 -12.26 -3.21
C ALA A 31 15.78 -10.73 -3.39
N GLU A 32 16.54 -10.19 -4.35
CA GLU A 32 16.63 -8.74 -4.60
C GLU A 32 15.27 -8.11 -4.85
N TRP A 33 14.44 -8.73 -5.68
CA TRP A 33 13.10 -8.21 -5.99
C TRP A 33 12.20 -8.13 -4.75
N VAL A 34 12.36 -9.05 -3.78
CA VAL A 34 11.63 -9.02 -2.49
C VAL A 34 12.09 -7.83 -1.67
N GLN A 35 13.40 -7.62 -1.57
CA GLN A 35 13.98 -6.47 -0.86
C GLN A 35 13.51 -5.16 -1.47
N LEU A 36 13.49 -5.05 -2.80
CA LEU A 36 12.99 -3.88 -3.51
C LEU A 36 11.50 -3.62 -3.23
N ASN A 37 10.66 -4.65 -3.26
CA ASN A 37 9.23 -4.51 -2.96
C ASN A 37 9.00 -4.05 -1.51
N LEU A 38 9.69 -4.66 -0.55
CA LEU A 38 9.60 -4.27 0.86
C LEU A 38 10.11 -2.83 1.08
N ALA A 39 11.21 -2.45 0.43
CA ALA A 39 11.76 -1.10 0.50
C ALA A 39 10.80 -0.04 -0.08
N ARG A 40 10.18 -0.33 -1.23
CA ARG A 40 9.16 0.56 -1.85
C ARG A 40 7.97 0.78 -0.92
N VAL A 41 7.45 -0.30 -0.34
CA VAL A 41 6.34 -0.20 0.62
C VAL A 41 6.75 0.60 1.85
N HIS A 42 7.96 0.39 2.37
CA HIS A 42 8.48 1.13 3.51
C HIS A 42 8.61 2.62 3.21
N ALA A 43 9.29 2.98 2.12
CA ALA A 43 9.51 4.38 1.74
C ALA A 43 8.20 5.16 1.55
N LYS A 44 7.21 4.58 0.84
CA LYS A 44 5.91 5.21 0.65
C LYS A 44 5.09 5.30 1.95
N ALA A 45 5.24 4.33 2.87
CA ALA A 45 4.61 4.38 4.18
C ALA A 45 5.19 5.52 5.05
N GLU A 46 6.51 5.74 4.98
CA GLU A 46 7.15 6.88 5.65
C GLU A 46 6.73 8.21 5.02
N PHE A 47 6.68 8.28 3.69
CA PHE A 47 6.20 9.47 2.99
C PHE A 47 4.75 9.82 3.39
N LEU A 48 3.84 8.84 3.41
CA LEU A 48 2.46 9.07 3.84
C LEU A 48 2.40 9.57 5.30
N LYS A 49 3.25 9.04 6.17
CA LYS A 49 3.35 9.50 7.56
C LYS A 49 3.77 10.96 7.63
N LEU A 50 4.82 11.35 6.87
CA LEU A 50 5.29 12.73 6.82
C LEU A 50 4.22 13.66 6.24
N LEU A 51 3.50 13.22 5.22
CA LEU A 51 2.39 13.96 4.62
C LEU A 51 1.29 14.23 5.66
N ASN A 52 0.89 13.21 6.44
CA ASN A 52 -0.07 13.38 7.52
C ASN A 52 0.44 14.33 8.62
N TRP A 53 1.71 14.25 8.99
CA TRP A 53 2.30 15.17 9.96
C TRP A 53 2.31 16.61 9.46
N ARG A 54 2.65 16.84 8.19
CA ARG A 54 2.58 18.14 7.55
C ARG A 54 1.16 18.73 7.66
N VAL A 55 0.16 17.93 7.32
CA VAL A 55 -1.26 18.35 7.43
C VAL A 55 -1.63 18.67 8.89
N ALA A 56 -1.22 17.83 9.83
CA ALA A 56 -1.52 18.04 11.27
C ALA A 56 -0.81 19.26 11.85
N ALA A 57 0.41 19.58 11.40
CA ALA A 57 1.20 20.70 11.89
C ALA A 57 0.79 22.04 11.26
N GLY A 58 0.07 22.04 10.14
CA GLY A 58 -0.27 23.27 9.40
C GLY A 58 -1.37 24.15 10.00
N GLY A 59 -1.95 23.77 11.13
CA GLY A 59 -2.97 24.56 11.87
C GLY A 59 -4.34 24.66 11.18
N SER A 60 -4.40 24.61 9.86
CA SER A 60 -5.63 24.49 9.06
C SER A 60 -5.41 23.52 7.89
N VAL A 61 -6.37 22.64 7.69
CA VAL A 61 -6.34 21.66 6.58
C VAL A 61 -7.11 22.25 5.40
N GLY A 62 -6.39 22.63 4.35
CA GLY A 62 -7.03 23.07 3.11
C GLY A 62 -7.62 21.89 2.31
N PRO A 63 -8.59 22.17 1.41
CA PRO A 63 -9.17 21.13 0.55
C PRO A 63 -8.11 20.36 -0.28
N ALA A 64 -7.09 21.04 -0.74
CA ALA A 64 -5.99 20.43 -1.49
C ALA A 64 -5.16 19.48 -0.64
N ASP A 65 -4.83 19.84 0.60
CA ASP A 65 -4.03 19.01 1.51
C ASP A 65 -4.74 17.71 1.85
N ALA A 66 -6.04 17.80 2.18
CA ALA A 66 -6.87 16.63 2.43
C ALA A 66 -6.95 15.72 1.20
N SER A 67 -7.16 16.30 0.01
CA SER A 67 -7.27 15.58 -1.25
C SER A 67 -5.96 14.89 -1.64
N VAL A 68 -4.81 15.57 -1.52
CA VAL A 68 -3.48 14.98 -1.78
C VAL A 68 -3.24 13.78 -0.86
N THR A 69 -3.52 13.95 0.43
CA THR A 69 -3.33 12.88 1.42
C THR A 69 -4.25 11.68 1.11
N LYS A 70 -5.50 11.95 0.72
CA LYS A 70 -6.46 10.91 0.35
C LYS A 70 -6.03 10.16 -0.91
N VAL A 71 -5.68 10.84 -1.99
CA VAL A 71 -5.25 10.22 -3.25
C VAL A 71 -4.01 9.37 -3.02
N PHE A 72 -2.94 9.96 -2.45
CA PHE A 72 -1.72 9.21 -2.20
C PHE A 72 -1.95 8.02 -1.27
N GLY A 73 -2.67 8.21 -0.18
CA GLY A 73 -2.90 7.16 0.83
C GLY A 73 -3.70 5.97 0.30
N THR A 74 -4.72 6.21 -0.53
CA THR A 74 -5.55 5.15 -1.09
C THR A 74 -4.86 4.38 -2.21
N GLU A 75 -4.15 5.08 -3.11
CA GLU A 75 -3.37 4.45 -4.17
C GLU A 75 -2.18 3.65 -3.61
N PHE A 76 -1.49 4.24 -2.63
CA PHE A 76 -0.44 3.52 -1.91
C PHE A 76 -0.96 2.26 -1.21
N ALA A 77 -2.15 2.29 -0.60
CA ALA A 77 -2.71 1.11 0.05
C ALA A 77 -2.92 -0.05 -0.96
N VAL A 78 -3.49 0.24 -2.13
CA VAL A 78 -3.68 -0.76 -3.19
C VAL A 78 -2.33 -1.32 -3.68
N GLU A 79 -1.38 -0.44 -3.99
CA GLU A 79 -0.05 -0.83 -4.45
C GLU A 79 0.71 -1.63 -3.38
N ALA A 80 0.70 -1.17 -2.13
CA ALA A 80 1.41 -1.84 -1.05
C ALA A 80 0.92 -3.28 -0.86
N TYR A 81 -0.39 -3.50 -0.84
CA TYR A 81 -0.90 -4.86 -0.66
C TYR A 81 -0.61 -5.74 -1.86
N ARG A 82 -0.64 -5.20 -3.09
CA ARG A 82 -0.22 -5.93 -4.28
C ARG A 82 1.25 -6.38 -4.17
N LEU A 83 2.17 -5.46 -3.85
CA LEU A 83 3.59 -5.77 -3.68
C LEU A 83 3.84 -6.78 -2.55
N LEU A 84 3.11 -6.68 -1.44
CA LEU A 84 3.20 -7.64 -0.34
C LEU A 84 2.65 -9.02 -0.72
N MET A 85 1.58 -9.09 -1.53
CA MET A 85 1.08 -10.36 -2.07
C MET A 85 2.07 -11.00 -3.04
N GLU A 86 2.75 -10.23 -3.86
CA GLU A 86 3.84 -10.74 -4.72
C GLU A 86 4.94 -11.41 -3.88
N VAL A 87 5.35 -10.79 -2.78
CA VAL A 87 6.34 -11.38 -1.85
C VAL A 87 5.88 -12.70 -1.26
N LEU A 88 4.60 -12.81 -0.90
CA LEU A 88 4.01 -14.03 -0.33
C LEU A 88 3.77 -15.13 -1.38
N GLY A 89 3.76 -14.77 -2.68
CA GLY A 89 3.54 -15.71 -3.77
C GLY A 89 2.16 -16.35 -3.76
N ALA A 90 2.06 -17.60 -4.22
CA ALA A 90 0.78 -18.31 -4.35
C ALA A 90 0.00 -18.43 -3.03
N GLY A 91 0.67 -18.52 -1.89
CA GLY A 91 0.01 -18.55 -0.58
C GLY A 91 -0.76 -17.28 -0.22
N ALA A 92 -0.47 -16.16 -0.90
CA ALA A 92 -1.14 -14.89 -0.66
C ALA A 92 -2.63 -14.90 -1.04
N VAL A 93 -3.02 -15.69 -2.04
CA VAL A 93 -4.39 -15.76 -2.58
C VAL A 93 -5.20 -16.91 -1.99
N VAL A 94 -4.60 -17.72 -1.13
CA VAL A 94 -5.28 -18.84 -0.49
C VAL A 94 -6.25 -18.33 0.56
N ARG A 95 -7.47 -18.87 0.53
CA ARG A 95 -8.53 -18.50 1.48
C ARG A 95 -8.11 -18.80 2.91
N SER A 96 -8.43 -17.91 3.82
CA SER A 96 -8.21 -18.10 5.25
C SER A 96 -8.90 -19.39 5.75
N GLY A 97 -8.14 -20.19 6.51
CA GLY A 97 -8.56 -21.51 7.01
C GLY A 97 -8.26 -22.67 6.05
N SER A 98 -7.69 -22.39 4.85
CA SER A 98 -7.31 -23.44 3.90
C SER A 98 -5.84 -23.86 4.07
N ALA A 99 -5.53 -25.10 3.71
CA ALA A 99 -4.14 -25.57 3.68
C ALA A 99 -3.29 -24.70 2.75
N GLY A 100 -2.11 -24.30 3.22
CA GLY A 100 -1.18 -23.42 2.46
C GLY A 100 -1.48 -21.92 2.57
N GLU A 101 -2.44 -21.50 3.42
CA GLU A 101 -2.62 -20.07 3.69
C GLU A 101 -1.39 -19.45 4.34
N VAL A 102 -1.09 -18.19 3.97
CA VAL A 102 -0.02 -17.42 4.59
C VAL A 102 -0.59 -16.21 5.32
N LEU A 103 -0.07 -15.97 6.53
CA LEU A 103 -0.51 -14.86 7.39
C LEU A 103 -2.04 -14.79 7.60
N ALA A 104 -2.70 -15.96 7.66
CA ALA A 104 -4.14 -16.11 7.86
C ALA A 104 -4.97 -15.31 6.84
N GLY A 105 -4.53 -15.20 5.59
CA GLY A 105 -5.20 -14.48 4.51
C GLY A 105 -5.37 -12.97 4.74
N ARG A 106 -4.63 -12.39 5.71
CA ARG A 106 -4.80 -10.98 6.11
C ARG A 106 -4.43 -9.99 5.01
N ILE A 107 -3.42 -10.32 4.18
CA ILE A 107 -2.95 -9.43 3.12
C ILE A 107 -3.96 -9.43 1.97
N GLU A 108 -4.46 -10.59 1.57
CA GLU A 108 -5.48 -10.74 0.54
C GLU A 108 -6.76 -9.95 0.90
N ARG A 109 -7.29 -10.16 2.10
CA ARG A 109 -8.46 -9.40 2.57
C ARG A 109 -8.23 -7.91 2.59
N ALA A 110 -7.02 -7.48 2.97
CA ALA A 110 -6.66 -6.08 2.97
C ALA A 110 -6.54 -5.49 1.57
N HIS A 111 -6.05 -6.27 0.60
CA HIS A 111 -5.98 -5.86 -0.80
C HIS A 111 -7.39 -5.63 -1.37
N ARG A 112 -8.29 -6.59 -1.21
CA ARG A 112 -9.70 -6.42 -1.65
C ARG A 112 -10.38 -5.22 -1.00
N ALA A 113 -10.20 -5.05 0.32
CA ALA A 113 -10.75 -3.91 1.03
C ALA A 113 -10.15 -2.57 0.62
N ALA A 114 -8.89 -2.54 0.17
CA ALA A 114 -8.23 -1.31 -0.24
C ALA A 114 -8.81 -0.73 -1.54
N LEU A 115 -9.36 -1.55 -2.41
CA LEU A 115 -9.93 -1.10 -3.69
C LEU A 115 -11.09 -0.12 -3.48
N ILE A 116 -11.93 -0.34 -2.47
CA ILE A 116 -13.05 0.55 -2.18
C ILE A 116 -12.62 1.94 -1.70
N LEU A 117 -11.41 2.06 -1.16
CA LEU A 117 -10.89 3.34 -0.65
C LEU A 117 -10.67 4.36 -1.78
N THR A 118 -10.51 3.92 -3.03
CA THR A 118 -10.35 4.81 -4.18
C THR A 118 -11.64 5.51 -4.56
N PHE A 119 -12.79 5.00 -4.10
CA PHE A 119 -14.14 5.58 -4.32
C PHE A 119 -14.66 6.32 -3.10
N GLY A 120 -14.38 5.83 -1.89
CA GLY A 120 -14.91 6.37 -0.64
C GLY A 120 -14.44 7.82 -0.41
N GLY A 121 -15.36 8.70 -0.02
CA GLY A 121 -15.06 10.13 0.19
C GLY A 121 -14.80 10.91 -1.11
N GLY A 122 -15.38 10.47 -2.22
CA GLY A 122 -15.13 10.96 -3.58
C GLY A 122 -14.04 10.15 -4.28
N THR A 123 -14.23 9.93 -5.59
CA THR A 123 -13.23 9.17 -6.39
C THR A 123 -11.89 9.90 -6.43
N ASN A 124 -10.81 9.19 -6.71
CA ASN A 124 -9.50 9.80 -6.81
C ASN A 124 -9.41 10.83 -7.93
N GLU A 125 -10.21 10.69 -8.99
CA GLU A 125 -10.35 11.68 -10.07
C GLU A 125 -10.93 12.98 -9.54
N VAL A 126 -12.05 12.92 -8.81
CA VAL A 126 -12.67 14.09 -8.17
C VAL A 126 -11.70 14.76 -7.19
N GLN A 127 -10.94 13.97 -6.43
CA GLN A 127 -9.93 14.53 -5.53
C GLN A 127 -8.80 15.25 -6.27
N ARG A 128 -8.40 14.74 -7.45
CA ARG A 128 -7.43 15.42 -8.32
C ARG A 128 -7.97 16.72 -8.89
N ASP A 129 -9.26 16.77 -9.23
CA ASP A 129 -9.93 18.01 -9.64
C ASP A 129 -9.91 19.06 -8.51
N ILE A 130 -10.16 18.63 -7.28
CA ILE A 130 -10.06 19.53 -6.11
C ILE A 130 -8.63 20.06 -5.93
N ILE A 131 -7.63 19.21 -6.09
CA ILE A 131 -6.21 19.64 -6.03
C ILE A 131 -5.92 20.65 -7.15
N ALA A 132 -6.36 20.37 -8.38
CA ALA A 132 -6.15 21.25 -9.54
C ALA A 132 -6.77 22.65 -9.31
N ALA A 133 -7.97 22.70 -8.78
CA ALA A 133 -8.65 23.95 -8.49
C ALA A 133 -8.02 24.69 -7.30
N ALA A 134 -7.87 24.00 -6.17
CA ALA A 134 -7.53 24.66 -4.90
C ALA A 134 -6.03 24.97 -4.74
N ALA A 135 -5.15 24.13 -5.32
CA ALA A 135 -3.70 24.31 -5.19
C ALA A 135 -3.07 24.97 -6.43
N LEU A 136 -3.61 24.71 -7.63
CA LEU A 136 -3.02 25.18 -8.89
C LEU A 136 -3.84 26.29 -9.57
N GLY A 137 -5.01 26.67 -9.03
CA GLY A 137 -5.87 27.71 -9.61
C GLY A 137 -6.46 27.34 -10.98
N LEU A 138 -6.47 26.05 -11.35
CA LEU A 138 -6.99 25.59 -12.62
C LEU A 138 -8.52 25.52 -12.60
N SER A 139 -9.16 26.01 -13.68
CA SER A 139 -10.61 25.87 -13.82
C SER A 139 -11.01 24.44 -14.11
N ILE A 140 -11.91 23.87 -13.29
CA ILE A 140 -12.51 22.57 -13.56
C ILE A 140 -13.66 22.79 -14.53
N ARG A 141 -13.54 22.29 -15.77
CA ARG A 141 -14.69 22.22 -16.68
C ARG A 141 -15.73 21.27 -16.10
N ARG A 142 -16.85 21.80 -15.62
CA ARG A 142 -18.02 20.97 -15.33
C ARG A 142 -18.48 20.34 -16.67
N ARG A 143 -18.40 19.04 -16.77
CA ARG A 143 -19.05 18.26 -17.83
C ARG A 143 -20.50 18.04 -17.46
#